data_86a67aaf7efe9a06d38fa99c2ff16dce
#
_entry.id   86a67aaf7efe9a06d38fa99c2ff16dce
#
_cell.length_a   1.000
_cell.length_b   1.000
_cell.length_c   1.000
_cell.angle_alpha   90.00
_cell.angle_beta   90.00
_cell.angle_gamma   90.00
#
_symmetry.space_group_name_H-M   'P 1'
#
loop_
_entity.id
_entity.type
_entity.pdbx_description
1 polymer ?
#
loop_
_entity_poly.entity_id
_entity_poly.type
_entity_poly.pdbx_seq_one_letter_code
_entity_poly.pdbx_strand_id
1 'polypeptide(L)'
;TVEASVFDIDSVATLDTATVTSLGTSISDMDTFSATSYRSAKYLVSIKDVTNSEYQSSEVLIVHDGSTSYLTEYGQLHTGVNPLVTFTTDISGGNVRLRGTGISANNNVKVIRTLVAA
;
A
#
# COMPACT_ATOMS: atom_id res chain seq x y z
N THR A 1 10.13 -24.36 -4.66
CA THR A 1 9.91 -22.93 -4.50
C THR A 1 9.41 -22.34 -5.80
N VAL A 2 8.35 -21.56 -5.74
CA VAL A 2 7.83 -20.83 -6.89
C VAL A 2 8.17 -19.36 -6.70
N GLU A 3 8.89 -18.78 -7.67
CA GLU A 3 9.14 -17.36 -7.72
C GLU A 3 8.35 -16.76 -8.88
N ALA A 4 7.62 -15.68 -8.58
CA ALA A 4 6.85 -14.96 -9.58
C ALA A 4 6.81 -13.48 -9.21
N SER A 5 6.86 -12.59 -10.21
CA SER A 5 6.63 -11.16 -9.97
C SER A 5 5.15 -10.86 -9.82
N VAL A 6 4.28 -11.62 -10.47
CA VAL A 6 2.82 -11.53 -10.34
C VAL A 6 2.25 -12.93 -10.37
N PHE A 7 1.32 -13.22 -9.46
CA PHE A 7 0.54 -14.44 -9.45
C PHE A 7 -0.87 -14.09 -9.91
N ASP A 8 -1.26 -14.55 -11.11
CA ASP A 8 -2.59 -14.30 -11.68
C ASP A 8 -3.48 -15.52 -11.44
N ILE A 9 -4.67 -15.29 -10.89
CA ILE A 9 -5.63 -16.33 -10.56
C ILE A 9 -6.88 -16.10 -11.42
N ASP A 10 -7.03 -16.89 -12.47
CA ASP A 10 -8.20 -16.94 -13.36
C ASP A 10 -8.57 -15.57 -13.97
N SER A 11 -7.62 -14.66 -14.13
CA SER A 11 -7.88 -13.28 -14.57
C SER A 11 -8.89 -12.53 -13.67
N VAL A 12 -9.10 -13.01 -12.47
CA VAL A 12 -10.00 -12.39 -11.47
C VAL A 12 -9.20 -11.65 -10.41
N ALA A 13 -8.08 -12.23 -9.99
CA ALA A 13 -7.25 -11.64 -8.93
C ALA A 13 -5.77 -11.81 -9.24
N THR A 14 -4.96 -10.88 -8.74
CA THR A 14 -3.51 -10.99 -8.77
C THR A 14 -2.94 -10.84 -7.36
N LEU A 15 -1.78 -11.46 -7.14
CA LEU A 15 -1.00 -11.35 -5.92
C LEU A 15 0.41 -10.93 -6.31
N ASP A 16 0.90 -9.81 -5.81
CA ASP A 16 2.25 -9.31 -6.07
C ASP A 16 2.74 -8.39 -4.94
N THR A 17 3.90 -7.80 -5.13
CA THR A 17 4.56 -7.00 -4.09
C THR A 17 5.01 -5.64 -4.62
N ALA A 18 5.20 -4.70 -3.71
CA ALA A 18 5.83 -3.41 -4.00
C ALA A 18 6.72 -3.00 -2.84
N THR A 19 7.71 -2.16 -3.14
CA THR A 19 8.67 -1.68 -2.16
C THR A 19 8.89 -0.19 -2.36
N VAL A 20 8.92 0.56 -1.26
CA VAL A 20 9.30 1.98 -1.25
C VAL A 20 10.47 2.14 -0.30
N THR A 21 11.52 2.79 -0.77
CA THR A 21 12.71 3.08 0.04
C THR A 21 12.71 4.55 0.41
N SER A 22 12.99 4.84 1.68
CA SER A 22 13.13 6.22 2.19
C SER A 22 11.87 7.07 2.02
N LEU A 23 10.69 6.49 2.33
CA LEU A 23 9.47 7.29 2.44
C LEU A 23 9.66 8.33 3.54
N GLY A 24 9.49 9.59 3.18
CA GLY A 24 9.73 10.72 4.07
C GLY A 24 8.45 11.32 4.64
N THR A 25 8.56 12.58 5.05
CA THR A 25 7.46 13.33 5.70
C THR A 25 6.57 14.08 4.71
N SER A 26 6.88 14.03 3.43
CA SER A 26 6.00 14.53 2.36
C SER A 26 5.16 13.38 1.81
N ILE A 27 3.91 13.67 1.45
CA ILE A 27 3.03 12.66 0.86
C ILE A 27 3.65 12.12 -0.44
N SER A 28 3.71 10.80 -0.58
CA SER A 28 4.31 10.13 -1.74
C SER A 28 3.53 8.88 -2.10
N ASP A 29 3.64 8.46 -3.36
CA ASP A 29 3.03 7.22 -3.82
C ASP A 29 3.76 6.03 -3.21
N MET A 30 3.00 5.14 -2.60
CA MET A 30 3.51 3.86 -2.10
C MET A 30 3.26 2.74 -3.10
N ASP A 31 2.14 2.80 -3.79
CA ASP A 31 1.76 1.84 -4.82
C ASP A 31 0.66 2.43 -5.71
N THR A 32 0.56 1.90 -6.93
CA THR A 32 -0.49 2.28 -7.87
C THR A 32 -1.05 1.04 -8.57
N PHE A 33 -2.31 1.09 -8.99
CA PHE A 33 -2.89 0.08 -9.86
C PHE A 33 -3.89 0.70 -10.82
N SER A 34 -4.10 0.06 -11.97
CA SER A 34 -5.01 0.54 -13.00
C SER A 34 -6.45 0.53 -12.53
N ALA A 35 -7.11 1.69 -12.58
CA ALA A 35 -8.53 1.82 -12.26
C ALA A 35 -9.42 1.11 -13.29
N THR A 36 -8.94 0.93 -14.52
CA THR A 36 -9.65 0.21 -15.56
C THR A 36 -9.63 -1.29 -15.35
N SER A 37 -8.48 -1.82 -14.92
CA SER A 37 -8.27 -3.27 -14.80
C SER A 37 -8.73 -3.84 -13.47
N TYR A 38 -8.63 -3.05 -12.38
CA TYR A 38 -8.89 -3.55 -11.04
C TYR A 38 -9.87 -2.66 -10.28
N ARG A 39 -10.71 -3.30 -9.46
CA ARG A 39 -11.75 -2.62 -8.67
C ARG A 39 -11.33 -2.39 -7.24
N SER A 40 -10.61 -3.31 -6.65
CA SER A 40 -10.24 -3.25 -5.24
C SER A 40 -8.89 -3.87 -4.98
N ALA A 41 -8.29 -3.48 -3.86
CA ALA A 41 -7.00 -3.96 -3.43
C ALA A 41 -6.97 -4.20 -1.93
N LYS A 42 -6.28 -5.26 -1.51
CA LYS A 42 -5.94 -5.50 -0.12
C LYS A 42 -4.43 -5.52 0.02
N TYR A 43 -3.91 -4.73 0.94
CA TYR A 43 -2.48 -4.63 1.22
C TYR A 43 -2.17 -5.13 2.63
N LEU A 44 -1.14 -5.97 2.74
CA LEU A 44 -0.41 -6.12 3.99
C LEU A 44 0.84 -5.25 3.89
N VAL A 45 0.95 -4.27 4.78
CA VAL A 45 2.02 -3.27 4.75
C VAL A 45 2.95 -3.50 5.92
N SER A 46 4.26 -3.56 5.65
CA SER A 46 5.30 -3.66 6.66
C SER A 46 6.24 -2.46 6.52
N ILE A 47 6.43 -1.73 7.61
CA ILE A 47 7.19 -0.47 7.62
C ILE A 47 8.29 -0.56 8.65
N LYS A 48 9.49 -0.07 8.27
CA LYS A 48 10.61 0.13 9.19
C LYS A 48 11.02 1.59 9.16
N ASP A 49 10.97 2.26 10.30
CA ASP A 49 11.66 3.54 10.49
C ASP A 49 13.14 3.23 10.76
N VAL A 50 13.97 3.51 9.76
CA VAL A 50 15.39 3.15 9.80
C VAL A 50 16.15 3.93 10.86
N THR A 51 15.80 5.20 11.06
CA THR A 51 16.50 6.08 12.00
C THR A 51 16.25 5.67 13.44
N ASN A 52 15.01 5.34 13.78
CA ASN A 52 14.60 5.07 15.16
C ASN A 52 14.47 3.57 15.47
N SER A 53 14.71 2.69 14.50
CA SER A 53 14.53 1.24 14.63
C SER A 53 13.16 0.87 15.19
N GLU A 54 12.12 1.49 14.64
CA GLU A 54 10.73 1.22 14.96
C GLU A 54 10.04 0.54 13.78
N TYR A 55 8.99 -0.22 14.07
CA TYR A 55 8.32 -1.06 13.09
C TYR A 55 6.81 -0.89 13.19
N GLN A 56 6.15 -1.00 12.03
CA GLN A 56 4.69 -1.02 11.94
C GLN A 56 4.24 -2.08 10.95
N SER A 57 3.13 -2.74 11.26
CA SER A 57 2.40 -3.57 10.31
C SER A 57 0.94 -3.16 10.32
N SER A 58 0.34 -3.06 9.12
CA SER A 58 -1.06 -2.68 8.95
C SER A 58 -1.66 -3.42 7.78
N GLU A 59 -2.98 -3.59 7.79
CA GLU A 59 -3.73 -3.98 6.61
C GLU A 59 -4.48 -2.75 6.08
N VAL A 60 -4.50 -2.61 4.75
CA VAL A 60 -5.18 -1.51 4.06
C VAL A 60 -6.08 -2.09 2.98
N LEU A 61 -7.32 -1.66 2.94
CA LEU A 61 -8.29 -2.04 1.92
C LEU A 61 -8.69 -0.80 1.13
N ILE A 62 -8.66 -0.91 -0.21
CA ILE A 62 -9.05 0.16 -1.13
C ILE A 62 -10.11 -0.36 -2.09
N VAL A 63 -11.14 0.45 -2.34
CA VAL A 63 -12.11 0.25 -3.42
C VAL A 63 -12.34 1.59 -4.12
N HIS A 64 -12.65 1.56 -5.41
CA HIS A 64 -13.01 2.77 -6.15
C HIS A 64 -14.25 2.54 -7.01
N ASP A 65 -14.87 3.64 -7.45
CA ASP A 65 -16.05 3.64 -8.34
C ASP A 65 -15.72 4.18 -9.76
N GLY A 66 -14.44 4.38 -10.05
CA GLY A 66 -13.96 4.97 -11.30
C GLY A 66 -13.68 6.47 -11.21
N SER A 67 -14.22 7.14 -10.22
CA SER A 67 -14.04 8.58 -9.99
C SER A 67 -13.42 8.88 -8.64
N THR A 68 -13.80 8.12 -7.63
CA THR A 68 -13.36 8.32 -6.24
C THR A 68 -12.86 6.99 -5.67
N SER A 69 -11.78 7.03 -4.91
CA SER A 69 -11.27 5.90 -4.17
C SER A 69 -11.52 6.06 -2.69
N TYR A 70 -11.67 4.94 -1.99
CA TYR A 70 -11.97 4.85 -0.58
C TYR A 70 -11.00 3.90 0.07
N LEU A 71 -10.52 4.25 1.27
CA LEU A 71 -9.51 3.49 1.99
C LEU A 71 -9.93 3.27 3.43
N THR A 72 -9.65 2.09 3.95
CA THR A 72 -9.64 1.85 5.38
C THR A 72 -8.34 1.13 5.78
N GLU A 73 -7.78 1.56 6.90
CA GLU A 73 -6.65 0.87 7.54
C GLU A 73 -7.17 0.14 8.77
N TYR A 74 -6.73 -1.11 8.94
CA TYR A 74 -7.13 -1.92 10.10
C TYR A 74 -5.96 -2.82 10.52
N GLY A 75 -6.07 -3.40 11.72
CA GLY A 75 -5.02 -4.28 12.23
C GLY A 75 -3.68 -3.58 12.43
N GLN A 76 -3.70 -2.28 12.77
CA GLN A 76 -2.48 -1.51 12.96
C GLN A 76 -1.74 -1.94 14.23
N LEU A 77 -0.47 -2.32 14.06
CA LEU A 77 0.46 -2.63 15.15
C LEU A 77 1.75 -1.84 14.95
N HIS A 78 2.25 -1.23 16.00
CA HIS A 78 3.54 -0.54 15.95
C HIS A 78 4.32 -0.74 17.25
N THR A 79 5.63 -0.78 17.14
CA THR A 79 6.53 -1.04 18.28
C THR A 79 6.83 0.20 19.10
N GLY A 80 6.71 1.39 18.47
CA GLY A 80 6.92 2.66 19.15
C GLY A 80 5.62 3.26 19.67
N VAL A 81 5.68 4.53 20.09
CA VAL A 81 4.54 5.23 20.68
C VAL A 81 3.52 5.63 19.61
N ASN A 82 3.98 5.97 18.41
CA ASN A 82 3.16 6.50 17.33
C ASN A 82 3.17 5.59 16.11
N PRO A 83 2.07 5.59 15.32
CA PRO A 83 2.11 5.01 13.98
C PRO A 83 3.18 5.70 13.13
N LEU A 84 3.81 4.94 12.22
CA LEU A 84 4.93 5.45 11.41
C LEU A 84 4.47 6.14 10.14
N VAL A 85 3.34 5.74 9.56
CA VAL A 85 2.85 6.24 8.28
C VAL A 85 1.35 6.44 8.34
N THR A 86 0.89 7.56 7.77
CA THR A 86 -0.52 7.83 7.51
C THR A 86 -0.81 7.52 6.04
N PHE A 87 -1.87 6.76 5.78
CA PHE A 87 -2.26 6.33 4.44
C PHE A 87 -3.41 7.15 3.88
N THR A 88 -3.33 7.46 2.59
CA THR A 88 -4.42 8.08 1.82
C THR A 88 -4.52 7.42 0.44
N THR A 89 -5.62 7.67 -0.25
CA THR A 89 -5.83 7.17 -1.60
C THR A 89 -6.49 8.23 -2.48
N ASP A 90 -6.16 8.20 -3.76
CA ASP A 90 -6.84 9.00 -4.78
C ASP A 90 -6.76 8.28 -6.14
N ILE A 91 -7.34 8.90 -7.15
CA ILE A 91 -7.21 8.46 -8.54
C ILE A 91 -6.54 9.57 -9.33
N SER A 92 -5.47 9.24 -10.04
CA SER A 92 -4.73 10.19 -10.87
C SER A 92 -4.25 9.51 -12.14
N GLY A 93 -4.54 10.11 -13.29
CA GLY A 93 -4.08 9.58 -14.57
C GLY A 93 -4.58 8.18 -14.90
N GLY A 94 -5.78 7.81 -14.43
CA GLY A 94 -6.34 6.47 -14.63
C GLY A 94 -5.83 5.41 -13.65
N ASN A 95 -5.03 5.81 -12.67
CA ASN A 95 -4.49 4.91 -11.65
C ASN A 95 -5.03 5.25 -10.26
N VAL A 96 -5.38 4.21 -9.51
CA VAL A 96 -5.64 4.33 -8.07
C VAL A 96 -4.30 4.35 -7.37
N ARG A 97 -4.08 5.32 -6.50
CA ARG A 97 -2.84 5.47 -5.75
C ARG A 97 -3.06 5.16 -4.27
N LEU A 98 -2.19 4.33 -3.71
CA LEU A 98 -1.98 4.24 -2.27
C LEU A 98 -0.85 5.20 -1.94
N ARG A 99 -1.13 6.21 -1.14
CA ARG A 99 -0.18 7.24 -0.78
C ARG A 99 0.09 7.23 0.71
N GLY A 100 1.30 7.62 1.08
CA GLY A 100 1.70 7.62 2.49
C GLY A 100 2.49 8.84 2.85
N THR A 101 2.39 9.22 4.12
CA THR A 101 3.17 10.29 4.74
C THR A 101 3.81 9.73 6.00
N GLY A 102 5.13 9.72 6.06
CA GLY A 102 5.87 9.28 7.23
C GLY A 102 5.85 10.31 8.35
N ILE A 103 5.83 9.84 9.59
CA ILE A 103 6.00 10.71 10.77
C ILE A 103 7.45 11.15 10.93
N SER A 104 8.39 10.39 10.38
CA SER A 104 9.82 10.71 10.35
C SER A 104 10.42 10.44 8.98
N ALA A 105 11.69 10.83 8.78
CA ALA A 105 12.25 11.08 7.46
C ALA A 105 12.65 9.84 6.66
N ASN A 106 12.74 8.65 7.24
CA ASN A 106 13.38 7.53 6.55
C ASN A 106 12.69 6.20 6.84
N ASN A 107 11.61 5.93 6.10
CA ASN A 107 10.83 4.72 6.27
C ASN A 107 10.97 3.82 5.04
N ASN A 108 11.34 2.56 5.26
CA ASN A 108 11.28 1.54 4.23
C ASN A 108 9.95 0.79 4.34
N VAL A 109 9.26 0.68 3.21
CA VAL A 109 7.93 0.10 3.15
C VAL A 109 7.94 -1.07 2.18
N LYS A 110 7.41 -2.20 2.63
CA LYS A 110 7.19 -3.38 1.79
C LYS A 110 5.73 -3.76 1.88
N VAL A 111 5.12 -4.05 0.75
CA VAL A 111 3.72 -4.48 0.70
C VAL A 111 3.59 -5.78 -0.08
N ILE A 112 2.67 -6.62 0.35
CA ILE A 112 2.07 -7.65 -0.48
C ILE A 112 0.64 -7.22 -0.75
N ARG A 113 0.19 -7.31 -2.01
CA ARG A 113 -1.12 -6.85 -2.40
C ARG A 113 -1.90 -7.93 -3.13
N THR A 114 -3.19 -7.97 -2.88
CA THR A 114 -4.15 -8.71 -3.69
C THR A 114 -5.01 -7.70 -4.44
N LEU A 115 -5.04 -7.79 -5.77
CA LEU A 115 -5.91 -6.96 -6.60
C LEU A 115 -7.05 -7.81 -7.12
N VAL A 116 -8.26 -7.25 -7.14
CA VAL A 116 -9.45 -7.92 -7.67
C VAL A 116 -9.92 -7.16 -8.92
N ALA A 117 -10.19 -7.90 -9.99
CA ALA A 117 -10.55 -7.35 -11.29
C ALA A 117 -11.82 -6.48 -11.24
N ALA A 118 -11.82 -5.49 -12.09
CA ALA A 118 -12.97 -4.61 -12.29
C ALA A 118 -14.10 -5.29 -13.07
#